data_ed0e32d770defc9bf666e03874f05845
#
_entry.id   ed0e32d770defc9bf666e03874f05845
#
_cell.length_a   1.000
_cell.length_b   1.000
_cell.length_c   1.000
_cell.angle_alpha   90.00
_cell.angle_beta   90.00
_cell.angle_gamma   90.00
#
_symmetry.space_group_name_H-M   'P 1'
#
loop_
_entity.id
_entity.type
_entity.pdbx_description
1 polymer ?
#
loop_
_entity_poly.entity_id
_entity_poly.type
_entity_poly.pdbx_seq_one_letter_code
_entity_poly.pdbx_strand_id
1 'polypeptide(L)'
;MIMSRSGSAVVAAASIFAGTLAAVSFGAFAQQSTAPLPPGSPLIGRPDSPEAKKLAPVAPPPIPTAADKLPVDKLKVPAGYKIEVWASGIGNARSLTMGDKGTVFVGSRLLDKVYAVVDKGGKREVKVIASGLYRPNGVAFSKGTLYIAELSQISKIDNIEDKLDNPPKPAVIYTDLPKDEAHGWKYLRAGPDGKLYFQVGAPCNICMPDDKHAQIRRINTDGSGAEVIARGIRQVVGMDWQPGTNLLYFSENQRDWLSEDIPQDKLNRISNPGKDNFGFPYCHQGNIADPEFGWGHSCDEFTKPMGLMGPHAAVLGLRFYTGNMLPSDARGAIILARHGSWNRSVKLGGDVVVVRLNKDGTVKSVDPFVTGFLQNNNYVGRPVDVQVMKDGSILISDDWNGAIWHVSGRGKIASN
;
A
#
# COMPACT_ATOMS: atom_id res chain seq x y z
N MET A 1 48.04 -70.52 -40.61
CA MET A 1 48.32 -69.85 -41.88
C MET A 1 48.56 -68.41 -41.54
N ILE A 2 49.84 -68.00 -41.31
CA ILE A 2 50.71 -67.17 -42.16
C ILE A 2 50.06 -65.78 -42.35
N MET A 3 50.62 -64.65 -42.01
CA MET A 3 51.92 -63.97 -41.90
C MET A 3 51.74 -62.67 -41.15
N SER A 4 52.56 -62.25 -40.16
CA SER A 4 53.85 -61.60 -40.26
C SER A 4 53.87 -60.25 -41.02
N ARG A 5 54.16 -59.16 -40.29
CA ARG A 5 55.30 -58.20 -40.45
C ARG A 5 55.02 -56.93 -39.69
N SER A 6 55.73 -56.63 -38.63
CA SER A 6 57.03 -55.87 -38.51
C SER A 6 57.01 -54.48 -39.09
N GLY A 7 57.32 -53.47 -38.28
CA GLY A 7 57.89 -52.21 -38.78
C GLY A 7 57.92 -51.07 -37.82
N SER A 8 59.00 -50.88 -37.15
CA SER A 8 59.78 -49.68 -36.86
C SER A 8 59.17 -48.53 -35.99
N ALA A 9 59.84 -48.39 -34.84
CA ALA A 9 59.82 -47.20 -34.00
C ALA A 9 60.50 -46.01 -34.67
N VAL A 10 59.85 -44.81 -34.56
CA VAL A 10 60.53 -43.53 -34.75
C VAL A 10 60.30 -42.70 -33.49
N VAL A 11 61.40 -42.41 -32.82
CA VAL A 11 61.49 -41.48 -31.71
C VAL A 11 61.47 -40.08 -32.27
N ALA A 12 60.53 -39.26 -31.88
CA ALA A 12 60.53 -37.82 -32.14
C ALA A 12 60.41 -37.06 -30.82
N ALA A 13 61.40 -36.20 -30.61
CA ALA A 13 61.56 -35.37 -29.42
C ALA A 13 60.43 -34.39 -29.21
N ALA A 14 59.92 -34.36 -27.98
CA ALA A 14 58.93 -33.38 -27.55
C ALA A 14 59.63 -32.08 -27.14
N SER A 15 59.37 -30.98 -27.89
CA SER A 15 59.70 -29.63 -27.48
C SER A 15 58.56 -29.08 -26.68
N ILE A 16 58.80 -28.77 -25.40
CA ILE A 16 57.83 -28.14 -24.51
C ILE A 16 57.80 -26.65 -24.83
N PHE A 17 56.73 -26.19 -25.47
CA PHE A 17 56.38 -24.76 -25.51
C PHE A 17 55.45 -24.42 -24.33
N ALA A 18 56.01 -23.70 -23.36
CA ALA A 18 55.22 -23.09 -22.29
C ALA A 18 54.48 -21.87 -22.86
N GLY A 19 53.24 -22.08 -23.25
CA GLY A 19 52.34 -21.00 -23.62
C GLY A 19 51.61 -20.46 -22.39
N THR A 20 51.92 -19.24 -21.98
CA THR A 20 51.17 -18.49 -20.98
C THR A 20 49.78 -18.19 -21.53
N LEU A 21 48.74 -18.86 -21.01
CA LEU A 21 47.34 -18.49 -21.21
C LEU A 21 47.06 -17.22 -20.40
N ALA A 22 47.02 -16.09 -21.08
CA ALA A 22 46.41 -14.88 -20.54
C ALA A 22 44.89 -15.12 -20.45
N ALA A 23 44.37 -15.29 -19.23
CA ALA A 23 42.93 -15.31 -18.98
C ALA A 23 42.35 -13.91 -19.25
N VAL A 24 41.78 -13.73 -20.43
CA VAL A 24 40.94 -12.55 -20.73
C VAL A 24 39.60 -12.77 -19.99
N SER A 25 39.48 -12.12 -18.83
CA SER A 25 38.18 -12.00 -18.14
C SER A 25 37.26 -11.14 -19.00
N PHE A 26 36.38 -11.77 -19.74
CA PHE A 26 35.21 -11.09 -20.30
C PHE A 26 34.32 -10.66 -19.16
N GLY A 27 34.42 -9.41 -18.74
CA GLY A 27 33.40 -8.78 -17.92
C GLY A 27 32.08 -8.88 -18.69
N ALA A 28 31.17 -9.71 -18.19
CA ALA A 28 29.79 -9.71 -18.68
C ALA A 28 29.19 -8.35 -18.37
N PHE A 29 29.27 -7.42 -19.34
CA PHE A 29 28.39 -6.26 -19.34
C PHE A 29 26.97 -6.82 -19.47
N ALA A 30 26.23 -6.79 -18.37
CA ALA A 30 24.80 -7.03 -18.41
C ALA A 30 24.20 -6.01 -19.40
N GLN A 31 23.90 -6.46 -20.59
CA GLN A 31 23.24 -5.68 -21.61
C GLN A 31 21.88 -5.30 -21.03
N GLN A 32 21.71 -4.02 -20.64
CA GLN A 32 20.42 -3.52 -20.21
C GLN A 32 19.45 -3.76 -21.37
N SER A 33 18.40 -4.53 -21.10
CA SER A 33 17.32 -4.78 -22.03
C SER A 33 16.80 -3.42 -22.58
N THR A 34 16.94 -3.21 -23.88
CA THR A 34 16.40 -2.05 -24.58
C THR A 34 14.92 -2.20 -24.89
N ALA A 35 14.27 -3.23 -24.40
CA ALA A 35 12.84 -3.43 -24.57
C ALA A 35 12.08 -2.26 -23.90
N PRO A 36 11.06 -1.69 -24.57
CA PRO A 36 10.26 -0.64 -23.97
C PRO A 36 9.60 -1.14 -22.70
N LEU A 37 9.55 -0.26 -21.68
CA LEU A 37 8.89 -0.58 -20.40
C LEU A 37 7.40 -0.86 -20.65
N PRO A 38 6.81 -1.86 -19.98
CA PRO A 38 5.38 -2.14 -20.11
C PRO A 38 4.56 -0.88 -19.76
N PRO A 39 3.42 -0.67 -20.41
CA PRO A 39 2.49 0.40 -20.03
C PRO A 39 2.17 0.34 -18.53
N GLY A 40 2.17 1.49 -17.86
CA GLY A 40 1.93 1.57 -16.40
C GLY A 40 3.14 1.16 -15.54
N SER A 41 4.29 0.84 -16.12
CA SER A 41 5.50 0.57 -15.33
C SER A 41 5.86 1.76 -14.43
N PRO A 42 6.13 1.56 -13.14
CA PRO A 42 6.55 2.61 -12.22
C PRO A 42 7.93 3.20 -12.56
N LEU A 43 8.65 2.59 -13.50
CA LEU A 43 9.95 3.10 -13.98
C LEU A 43 9.82 4.07 -15.16
N ILE A 44 8.62 4.27 -15.71
CA ILE A 44 8.39 5.26 -16.77
C ILE A 44 8.62 6.67 -16.20
N GLY A 45 9.46 7.44 -16.86
CA GLY A 45 9.85 8.79 -16.43
C GLY A 45 11.00 8.82 -15.42
N ARG A 46 11.61 7.66 -15.08
CA ARG A 46 12.80 7.62 -14.22
C ARG A 46 13.94 8.40 -14.86
N PRO A 47 14.56 9.35 -14.13
CA PRO A 47 15.73 10.08 -14.62
C PRO A 47 16.89 9.15 -15.00
N ASP A 48 17.70 9.54 -15.96
CA ASP A 48 18.86 8.76 -16.45
C ASP A 48 20.14 8.99 -15.60
N SER A 49 19.99 9.35 -14.33
CA SER A 49 21.12 9.48 -13.41
C SER A 49 21.53 8.14 -12.80
N PRO A 50 22.81 7.96 -12.42
CA PRO A 50 23.26 6.75 -11.74
C PRO A 50 22.53 6.49 -10.42
N GLU A 51 22.12 7.53 -9.71
CA GLU A 51 21.38 7.46 -8.47
C GLU A 51 19.95 6.97 -8.71
N ALA A 52 19.24 7.56 -9.66
CA ALA A 52 17.89 7.17 -10.02
C ALA A 52 17.81 5.72 -10.55
N LYS A 53 18.84 5.28 -11.29
CA LYS A 53 18.92 3.88 -11.78
C LYS A 53 19.00 2.84 -10.69
N LYS A 54 19.43 3.19 -9.47
CA LYS A 54 19.46 2.30 -8.30
C LYS A 54 18.11 2.19 -7.61
N LEU A 55 17.18 3.09 -7.92
CA LEU A 55 15.86 3.13 -7.30
C LEU A 55 14.87 2.28 -8.08
N ALA A 56 14.17 1.41 -7.36
CA ALA A 56 13.14 0.54 -7.91
C ALA A 56 12.04 0.28 -6.86
N PRO A 57 10.81 0.00 -7.30
CA PRO A 57 9.76 -0.43 -6.40
C PRO A 57 10.17 -1.61 -5.57
N VAL A 58 9.90 -1.54 -4.26
CA VAL A 58 10.23 -2.59 -3.31
C VAL A 58 8.99 -3.46 -3.13
N ALA A 59 9.01 -4.65 -3.73
CA ALA A 59 7.94 -5.62 -3.54
C ALA A 59 8.08 -6.29 -2.15
N PRO A 60 6.97 -6.48 -1.41
CA PRO A 60 7.01 -7.27 -0.20
C PRO A 60 7.34 -8.73 -0.50
N PRO A 61 7.98 -9.45 0.42
CA PRO A 61 8.26 -10.87 0.26
C PRO A 61 6.97 -11.67 0.00
N PRO A 62 6.99 -12.69 -0.86
CA PRO A 62 5.83 -13.53 -1.15
C PRO A 62 5.45 -14.46 0.02
N ILE A 63 6.41 -14.73 0.91
CA ILE A 63 6.25 -15.60 2.08
C ILE A 63 6.32 -14.73 3.34
N PRO A 64 5.35 -14.87 4.26
CA PRO A 64 5.39 -14.15 5.53
C PRO A 64 6.65 -14.45 6.34
N THR A 65 7.14 -13.46 7.06
CA THR A 65 8.22 -13.64 8.03
C THR A 65 7.77 -14.60 9.13
N ALA A 66 8.61 -15.58 9.47
CA ALA A 66 8.32 -16.51 10.57
C ALA A 66 8.11 -15.75 11.89
N ALA A 67 7.18 -16.19 12.72
CA ALA A 67 6.75 -15.47 13.91
C ALA A 67 7.87 -15.13 14.89
N ASP A 68 8.84 -16.03 15.02
CA ASP A 68 10.05 -15.89 15.87
C ASP A 68 11.10 -14.93 15.29
N LYS A 69 10.94 -14.51 14.02
CA LYS A 69 11.85 -13.60 13.30
C LYS A 69 11.23 -12.22 13.04
N LEU A 70 10.03 -11.99 13.55
CA LEU A 70 9.39 -10.68 13.40
C LEU A 70 10.16 -9.60 14.16
N PRO A 71 10.39 -8.41 13.57
CA PRO A 71 11.30 -7.39 14.12
C PRO A 71 10.65 -6.55 15.24
N VAL A 72 10.05 -7.18 16.25
CA VAL A 72 9.36 -6.49 17.36
C VAL A 72 10.32 -5.57 18.11
N ASP A 73 11.58 -5.99 18.30
CA ASP A 73 12.64 -5.26 18.98
C ASP A 73 13.10 -3.96 18.26
N LYS A 74 12.78 -3.86 16.97
CA LYS A 74 13.09 -2.65 16.15
C LYS A 74 11.99 -1.61 16.24
N LEU A 75 10.77 -2.02 16.54
CA LEU A 75 9.62 -1.11 16.56
C LEU A 75 9.60 -0.31 17.86
N LYS A 76 9.25 0.97 17.73
CA LYS A 76 9.21 1.92 18.86
C LYS A 76 7.86 2.61 18.91
N VAL A 77 7.35 2.77 20.12
CA VAL A 77 6.16 3.54 20.46
C VAL A 77 6.48 4.52 21.59
N PRO A 78 5.72 5.60 21.79
CA PRO A 78 5.93 6.53 22.90
C PRO A 78 5.81 5.83 24.26
N ALA A 79 6.44 6.43 25.28
CA ALA A 79 6.42 5.90 26.65
C ALA A 79 4.98 5.71 27.15
N GLY A 80 4.73 4.56 27.80
CA GLY A 80 3.41 4.16 28.28
C GLY A 80 2.59 3.33 27.29
N TYR A 81 3.03 3.21 26.03
CA TYR A 81 2.48 2.28 25.05
C TYR A 81 3.37 1.05 24.89
N LYS A 82 2.80 -0.03 24.41
CA LYS A 82 3.51 -1.23 23.98
C LYS A 82 3.07 -1.60 22.56
N ILE A 83 3.97 -2.22 21.81
CA ILE A 83 3.68 -2.84 20.52
C ILE A 83 4.03 -4.32 20.60
N GLU A 84 3.16 -5.16 20.06
CA GLU A 84 3.34 -6.60 20.04
C GLU A 84 2.78 -7.21 18.74
N VAL A 85 3.15 -8.43 18.42
CA VAL A 85 2.55 -9.18 17.33
C VAL A 85 1.13 -9.59 17.76
N TRP A 86 0.11 -9.16 17.02
CA TRP A 86 -1.26 -9.57 17.21
C TRP A 86 -1.59 -10.85 16.43
N ALA A 87 -1.16 -10.90 15.17
CA ALA A 87 -1.27 -12.08 14.31
C ALA A 87 -0.12 -12.09 13.29
N SER A 88 0.25 -13.28 12.79
CA SER A 88 1.30 -13.47 11.79
C SER A 88 0.91 -14.57 10.80
N GLY A 89 1.71 -14.79 9.76
CA GLY A 89 1.42 -15.76 8.71
C GLY A 89 0.35 -15.29 7.70
N ILE A 90 0.06 -13.98 7.68
CA ILE A 90 -0.93 -13.37 6.80
C ILE A 90 -0.20 -12.76 5.60
N GLY A 91 0.09 -13.58 4.60
CA GLY A 91 0.88 -13.13 3.45
C GLY A 91 0.31 -11.86 2.82
N ASN A 92 1.19 -10.85 2.65
CA ASN A 92 0.83 -9.57 2.06
C ASN A 92 -0.38 -8.89 2.74
N ALA A 93 -0.38 -8.80 4.08
CA ALA A 93 -1.46 -8.21 4.87
C ALA A 93 -1.69 -6.74 4.51
N ARG A 94 -2.88 -6.42 3.98
CA ARG A 94 -3.23 -5.09 3.45
C ARG A 94 -4.39 -4.46 4.20
N SER A 95 -5.50 -4.15 3.52
CA SER A 95 -6.66 -3.48 4.15
C SER A 95 -7.23 -4.27 5.32
N LEU A 96 -7.64 -3.57 6.35
CA LEU A 96 -8.25 -4.11 7.56
C LEU A 96 -9.70 -3.65 7.69
N THR A 97 -10.59 -4.55 8.09
CA THR A 97 -11.93 -4.20 8.55
C THR A 97 -12.34 -5.14 9.68
N MET A 98 -13.16 -4.65 10.61
CA MET A 98 -13.62 -5.42 11.77
C MET A 98 -15.10 -5.77 11.63
N GLY A 99 -15.44 -7.02 11.88
CA GLY A 99 -16.80 -7.52 11.96
C GLY A 99 -17.49 -7.19 13.28
N ASP A 100 -18.77 -7.48 13.34
CA ASP A 100 -19.62 -7.20 14.52
C ASP A 100 -19.19 -8.03 15.75
N LYS A 101 -18.75 -9.28 15.53
CA LYS A 101 -18.27 -10.21 16.57
C LYS A 101 -16.79 -10.02 16.92
N GLY A 102 -16.11 -9.05 16.28
CA GLY A 102 -14.70 -8.72 16.51
C GLY A 102 -13.72 -9.48 15.63
N THR A 103 -14.18 -10.23 14.64
CA THR A 103 -13.33 -10.81 13.61
C THR A 103 -12.65 -9.70 12.81
N VAL A 104 -11.33 -9.77 12.61
CA VAL A 104 -10.60 -8.84 11.75
C VAL A 104 -10.37 -9.49 10.40
N PHE A 105 -10.97 -8.91 9.35
CA PHE A 105 -10.78 -9.33 7.97
C PHE A 105 -9.62 -8.60 7.34
N VAL A 106 -8.81 -9.30 6.54
CA VAL A 106 -7.55 -8.79 5.97
C VAL A 106 -7.50 -9.10 4.49
N GLY A 107 -7.39 -8.05 3.68
CA GLY A 107 -7.15 -8.18 2.25
C GLY A 107 -5.67 -8.43 1.93
N SER A 108 -5.39 -8.83 0.69
CA SER A 108 -4.03 -8.93 0.16
C SER A 108 -3.95 -8.35 -1.26
N ARG A 109 -2.80 -7.81 -1.66
CA ARG A 109 -2.66 -7.21 -2.99
C ARG A 109 -1.96 -8.13 -3.98
N LEU A 110 -0.93 -8.84 -3.54
CA LEU A 110 -0.10 -9.67 -4.39
C LEU A 110 -0.42 -11.16 -4.27
N LEU A 111 -1.23 -11.53 -3.28
CA LEU A 111 -1.77 -12.87 -3.14
C LEU A 111 -3.24 -12.89 -3.54
N ASP A 112 -3.75 -14.08 -3.78
CA ASP A 112 -5.12 -14.34 -4.24
C ASP A 112 -6.11 -14.55 -3.07
N LYS A 113 -5.76 -14.13 -1.84
CA LYS A 113 -6.44 -14.54 -0.61
C LYS A 113 -7.00 -13.38 0.19
N VAL A 114 -8.11 -13.63 0.87
CA VAL A 114 -8.63 -12.82 1.96
C VAL A 114 -8.64 -13.68 3.24
N TYR A 115 -8.22 -13.06 4.34
CA TYR A 115 -8.08 -13.73 5.61
C TYR A 115 -9.09 -13.19 6.64
N ALA A 116 -9.40 -14.02 7.63
CA ALA A 116 -10.07 -13.64 8.87
C ALA A 116 -9.17 -14.01 10.05
N VAL A 117 -9.04 -13.09 11.00
CA VAL A 117 -8.36 -13.35 12.27
C VAL A 117 -9.38 -13.30 13.38
N VAL A 118 -9.53 -14.44 14.07
CA VAL A 118 -10.49 -14.63 15.17
C VAL A 118 -9.74 -14.66 16.49
N ASP A 119 -10.19 -13.86 17.45
CA ASP A 119 -9.68 -13.93 18.82
C ASP A 119 -10.45 -14.99 19.63
N LYS A 120 -9.75 -16.00 20.08
CA LYS A 120 -10.27 -17.05 20.95
C LYS A 120 -9.61 -16.94 22.34
N GLY A 121 -10.01 -15.93 23.10
CA GLY A 121 -9.50 -15.72 24.47
C GLY A 121 -8.00 -15.41 24.54
N GLY A 122 -7.50 -14.59 23.64
CA GLY A 122 -6.09 -14.21 23.57
C GLY A 122 -5.26 -15.02 22.55
N LYS A 123 -5.76 -16.16 22.08
CA LYS A 123 -5.16 -16.92 20.99
C LYS A 123 -5.78 -16.47 19.66
N ARG A 124 -4.96 -16.01 18.73
CA ARG A 124 -5.41 -15.58 17.39
C ARG A 124 -5.37 -16.75 16.42
N GLU A 125 -6.50 -17.03 15.79
CA GLU A 125 -6.63 -18.02 14.73
C GLU A 125 -6.76 -17.30 13.39
N VAL A 126 -5.85 -17.59 12.46
CA VAL A 126 -5.86 -17.04 11.09
C VAL A 126 -6.50 -18.04 10.16
N LYS A 127 -7.56 -17.63 9.46
CA LYS A 127 -8.29 -18.44 8.49
C LYS A 127 -8.22 -17.79 7.11
N VAL A 128 -8.08 -18.60 6.06
CA VAL A 128 -8.30 -18.16 4.67
C VAL A 128 -9.79 -18.30 4.38
N ILE A 129 -10.48 -17.20 4.13
CA ILE A 129 -11.93 -17.17 3.89
C ILE A 129 -12.31 -17.04 2.42
N ALA A 130 -11.38 -16.65 1.58
CA ALA A 130 -11.54 -16.64 0.13
C ALA A 130 -10.17 -16.81 -0.53
N SER A 131 -10.12 -17.49 -1.68
CA SER A 131 -8.93 -17.70 -2.49
C SER A 131 -9.26 -17.75 -3.98
N GLY A 132 -8.25 -17.69 -4.85
CA GLY A 132 -8.43 -17.63 -6.30
C GLY A 132 -8.92 -16.25 -6.77
N LEU A 133 -8.75 -15.22 -5.96
CA LEU A 133 -9.15 -13.84 -6.25
C LEU A 133 -8.01 -13.09 -6.94
N TYR A 134 -8.35 -12.05 -7.69
CA TYR A 134 -7.33 -11.27 -8.37
C TYR A 134 -7.08 -9.92 -7.67
N ARG A 135 -5.97 -9.85 -6.91
CA ARG A 135 -5.56 -8.67 -6.13
C ARG A 135 -6.63 -8.16 -5.16
N PRO A 136 -7.15 -8.99 -4.24
CA PRO A 136 -8.23 -8.64 -3.32
C PRO A 136 -7.75 -7.74 -2.19
N ASN A 137 -7.33 -6.50 -2.53
CA ASN A 137 -6.74 -5.57 -1.56
C ASN A 137 -7.77 -4.99 -0.60
N GLY A 138 -8.93 -4.57 -1.10
CA GLY A 138 -9.93 -3.85 -0.32
C GLY A 138 -10.91 -4.80 0.36
N VAL A 139 -11.09 -4.63 1.67
CA VAL A 139 -12.13 -5.33 2.43
C VAL A 139 -12.95 -4.32 3.23
N ALA A 140 -14.28 -4.48 3.23
CA ALA A 140 -15.20 -3.69 4.03
C ALA A 140 -16.25 -4.58 4.66
N PHE A 141 -16.71 -4.23 5.85
CA PHE A 141 -17.73 -4.98 6.55
C PHE A 141 -18.92 -4.07 6.89
N SER A 142 -20.11 -4.55 6.65
CA SER A 142 -21.33 -3.85 7.03
C SER A 142 -22.47 -4.84 7.24
N LYS A 143 -23.16 -4.74 8.39
CA LYS A 143 -24.37 -5.50 8.70
C LYS A 143 -24.24 -7.01 8.44
N GLY A 144 -23.19 -7.62 8.96
CA GLY A 144 -22.91 -9.05 8.81
C GLY A 144 -22.30 -9.48 7.49
N THR A 145 -22.20 -8.60 6.49
CA THR A 145 -21.69 -8.87 5.15
C THR A 145 -20.26 -8.36 4.99
N LEU A 146 -19.37 -9.21 4.50
CA LEU A 146 -18.04 -8.85 4.04
C LEU A 146 -18.08 -8.54 2.55
N TYR A 147 -17.56 -7.37 2.17
CA TYR A 147 -17.33 -6.95 0.80
C TYR A 147 -15.85 -7.03 0.48
N ILE A 148 -15.53 -7.52 -0.72
CA ILE A 148 -14.15 -7.72 -1.19
C ILE A 148 -14.00 -7.00 -2.53
N ALA A 149 -13.04 -6.08 -2.61
CA ALA A 149 -12.70 -5.39 -3.84
C ALA A 149 -11.42 -5.98 -4.44
N GLU A 150 -11.57 -6.58 -5.60
CA GLU A 150 -10.52 -7.07 -6.47
C GLU A 150 -10.08 -5.99 -7.46
N LEU A 151 -9.20 -6.33 -8.38
CA LEU A 151 -8.75 -5.40 -9.42
C LEU A 151 -9.93 -4.88 -10.26
N SER A 152 -10.81 -5.78 -10.72
CA SER A 152 -11.84 -5.49 -11.72
C SER A 152 -13.26 -5.84 -11.29
N GLN A 153 -13.47 -6.18 -10.02
CA GLN A 153 -14.79 -6.49 -9.49
C GLN A 153 -14.88 -6.26 -8.00
N ILE A 154 -16.11 -6.10 -7.50
CA ILE A 154 -16.45 -6.13 -6.08
C ILE A 154 -17.40 -7.29 -5.86
N SER A 155 -17.14 -8.08 -4.83
CA SER A 155 -17.94 -9.22 -4.42
C SER A 155 -18.31 -9.14 -2.95
N LYS A 156 -19.23 -10.01 -2.50
CA LYS A 156 -19.68 -10.07 -1.10
C LYS A 156 -19.83 -11.49 -0.58
N ILE A 157 -19.75 -11.64 0.73
CA ILE A 157 -20.13 -12.85 1.47
C ILE A 157 -21.05 -12.44 2.60
N ASP A 158 -22.32 -12.84 2.51
CA ASP A 158 -23.32 -12.53 3.52
C ASP A 158 -23.19 -13.43 4.76
N ASN A 159 -23.39 -12.84 5.94
CA ASN A 159 -23.31 -13.51 7.25
C ASN A 159 -21.97 -14.24 7.44
N ILE A 160 -20.87 -13.57 7.06
CA ILE A 160 -19.54 -14.21 7.00
C ILE A 160 -19.07 -14.71 8.38
N GLU A 161 -19.35 -13.97 9.47
CA GLU A 161 -18.87 -14.34 10.80
C GLU A 161 -19.48 -15.64 11.34
N ASP A 162 -20.57 -16.11 10.74
CA ASP A 162 -21.19 -17.43 11.05
C ASP A 162 -20.68 -18.54 10.12
N LYS A 163 -19.82 -18.23 9.15
CA LYS A 163 -19.39 -19.15 8.09
C LYS A 163 -17.86 -19.25 7.98
N LEU A 164 -17.11 -18.80 8.98
CA LEU A 164 -15.65 -18.73 8.92
C LEU A 164 -14.95 -20.09 8.75
N ASP A 165 -15.60 -21.19 9.15
CA ASP A 165 -15.06 -22.55 9.00
C ASP A 165 -15.34 -23.17 7.62
N ASN A 166 -16.39 -22.71 6.95
CA ASN A 166 -16.77 -23.15 5.61
C ASN A 166 -17.38 -21.97 4.81
N PRO A 167 -16.58 -20.97 4.46
CA PRO A 167 -17.08 -19.78 3.77
C PRO A 167 -17.52 -20.12 2.34
N PRO A 168 -18.66 -19.58 1.89
CA PRO A 168 -19.08 -19.73 0.49
C PRO A 168 -18.18 -18.88 -0.41
N LYS A 169 -18.19 -19.18 -1.72
CA LYS A 169 -17.55 -18.33 -2.71
C LYS A 169 -18.17 -16.94 -2.69
N PRO A 170 -17.33 -15.86 -2.79
CA PRO A 170 -17.84 -14.50 -2.90
C PRO A 170 -18.77 -14.33 -4.11
N ALA A 171 -19.93 -13.72 -3.92
CA ALA A 171 -20.86 -13.38 -4.97
C ALA A 171 -20.51 -12.02 -5.57
N VAL A 172 -20.27 -11.94 -6.87
CA VAL A 172 -19.93 -10.68 -7.57
C VAL A 172 -21.15 -9.78 -7.59
N ILE A 173 -20.98 -8.51 -7.22
CA ILE A 173 -22.04 -7.49 -7.21
C ILE A 173 -21.75 -6.30 -8.14
N TYR A 174 -20.46 -6.07 -8.52
CA TYR A 174 -20.08 -4.93 -9.36
C TYR A 174 -18.87 -5.27 -10.22
N THR A 175 -18.92 -4.95 -11.54
CA THR A 175 -17.89 -5.29 -12.53
C THR A 175 -17.47 -4.13 -13.44
N ASP A 176 -18.09 -2.93 -13.33
CA ASP A 176 -17.68 -1.78 -14.14
C ASP A 176 -16.40 -1.13 -13.60
N LEU A 177 -15.31 -1.89 -13.61
CA LEU A 177 -13.99 -1.49 -13.15
C LEU A 177 -12.94 -1.77 -14.23
N PRO A 178 -11.97 -0.84 -14.43
CA PRO A 178 -10.82 -1.09 -15.30
C PRO A 178 -9.98 -2.27 -14.83
N LYS A 179 -9.22 -2.85 -15.78
CA LYS A 179 -8.36 -4.02 -15.54
C LYS A 179 -6.87 -3.65 -15.45
N ASP A 180 -6.55 -2.37 -15.42
CA ASP A 180 -5.18 -1.89 -15.34
C ASP A 180 -4.57 -2.24 -13.99
N GLU A 181 -3.36 -2.78 -14.00
CA GLU A 181 -2.65 -3.16 -12.78
C GLU A 181 -2.01 -1.96 -12.06
N ALA A 182 -1.57 -0.95 -12.82
CA ALA A 182 -1.04 0.28 -12.25
C ALA A 182 -2.14 1.00 -11.46
N HIS A 183 -1.92 1.17 -10.14
CA HIS A 183 -2.89 1.72 -9.18
C HIS A 183 -4.29 1.06 -9.23
N GLY A 184 -4.37 -0.14 -9.83
CA GLY A 184 -5.63 -0.82 -10.08
C GLY A 184 -6.25 -1.48 -8.85
N TRP A 185 -5.46 -1.85 -7.83
CA TRP A 185 -5.99 -2.46 -6.60
C TRP A 185 -6.87 -1.46 -5.85
N LYS A 186 -8.04 -1.90 -5.43
CA LYS A 186 -9.04 -1.05 -4.80
C LYS A 186 -8.86 -1.02 -3.28
N TYR A 187 -8.99 0.15 -2.68
CA TYR A 187 -9.33 0.27 -1.28
C TYR A 187 -10.85 0.32 -1.17
N LEU A 188 -11.43 -0.28 -0.15
CA LEU A 188 -12.88 -0.39 0.01
C LEU A 188 -13.29 -0.04 1.43
N ARG A 189 -14.33 0.79 1.58
CA ARG A 189 -14.93 1.15 2.87
C ARG A 189 -16.44 1.21 2.78
N ALA A 190 -17.11 0.76 3.83
CA ALA A 190 -18.52 1.04 4.03
C ALA A 190 -18.69 2.42 4.66
N GLY A 191 -19.47 3.28 4.03
CA GLY A 191 -19.75 4.63 4.50
C GLY A 191 -20.88 4.70 5.54
N PRO A 192 -20.99 5.83 6.27
CA PRO A 192 -22.06 6.04 7.23
C PRO A 192 -23.45 6.11 6.59
N ASP A 193 -23.53 6.38 5.29
CA ASP A 193 -24.75 6.35 4.47
C ASP A 193 -25.14 4.93 4.01
N GLY A 194 -24.38 3.91 4.43
CA GLY A 194 -24.62 2.51 4.05
C GLY A 194 -24.16 2.13 2.64
N LYS A 195 -23.47 3.02 1.93
CA LYS A 195 -22.88 2.74 0.62
C LYS A 195 -21.45 2.23 0.73
N LEU A 196 -20.94 1.62 -0.33
CA LEU A 196 -19.56 1.20 -0.49
C LEU A 196 -18.76 2.25 -1.27
N TYR A 197 -17.62 2.63 -0.74
CA TYR A 197 -16.72 3.63 -1.33
C TYR A 197 -15.41 2.97 -1.74
N PHE A 198 -14.94 3.29 -2.94
CA PHE A 198 -13.68 2.78 -3.48
C PHE A 198 -13.07 3.77 -4.47
N GLN A 199 -11.76 3.65 -4.69
CA GLN A 199 -11.08 4.43 -5.71
C GLN A 199 -10.88 3.61 -6.99
N VAL A 200 -10.73 4.33 -8.10
CA VAL A 200 -10.14 3.86 -9.34
C VAL A 200 -8.94 4.75 -9.64
N GLY A 201 -7.73 4.26 -9.39
CA GLY A 201 -6.50 5.03 -9.55
C GLY A 201 -6.17 5.32 -11.01
N ALA A 202 -5.19 6.20 -11.24
CA ALA A 202 -4.68 6.46 -12.57
C ALA A 202 -3.92 5.23 -13.13
N PRO A 203 -4.05 4.89 -14.44
CA PRO A 203 -3.44 3.69 -15.01
C PRO A 203 -1.93 3.86 -15.30
N CYS A 204 -1.29 4.87 -14.72
CA CYS A 204 0.06 5.31 -15.04
C CYS A 204 0.71 6.07 -13.87
N ASN A 205 2.02 6.32 -13.96
CA ASN A 205 2.68 7.28 -13.07
C ASN A 205 2.12 8.68 -13.28
N ILE A 206 2.13 9.14 -14.54
CA ILE A 206 1.56 10.40 -14.99
C ILE A 206 1.03 10.21 -16.42
N CYS A 207 -0.20 10.59 -16.66
CA CYS A 207 -0.88 10.58 -17.96
C CYS A 207 -2.22 11.30 -17.85
N MET A 208 -2.83 11.61 -18.97
CA MET A 208 -4.23 12.01 -19.02
C MET A 208 -5.11 10.78 -18.78
N PRO A 209 -5.83 10.69 -17.66
CA PRO A 209 -6.73 9.58 -17.41
C PRO A 209 -7.98 9.67 -18.27
N ASP A 210 -8.56 8.53 -18.59
CA ASP A 210 -9.91 8.47 -19.19
C ASP A 210 -11.02 8.70 -18.12
N ASP A 211 -12.27 8.68 -18.57
CA ASP A 211 -13.43 8.93 -17.72
C ASP A 211 -13.66 7.88 -16.61
N LYS A 212 -12.96 6.75 -16.66
CA LYS A 212 -13.11 5.66 -15.68
C LYS A 212 -12.06 5.72 -14.57
N HIS A 213 -10.97 6.45 -14.74
CA HIS A 213 -9.81 6.49 -13.85
C HIS A 213 -9.72 7.79 -13.04
N ALA A 214 -8.74 7.84 -12.15
CA ALA A 214 -8.38 9.00 -11.32
C ALA A 214 -9.53 9.56 -10.50
N GLN A 215 -10.31 8.69 -9.84
CA GLN A 215 -11.54 9.07 -9.16
C GLN A 215 -11.86 8.20 -7.94
N ILE A 216 -12.69 8.74 -7.05
CA ILE A 216 -13.38 7.99 -6.00
C ILE A 216 -14.83 7.81 -6.42
N ARG A 217 -15.33 6.58 -6.29
CA ARG A 217 -16.71 6.20 -6.55
C ARG A 217 -17.39 5.67 -5.30
N ARG A 218 -18.72 5.69 -5.30
CA ARG A 218 -19.55 4.94 -4.35
C ARG A 218 -20.64 4.17 -5.08
N ILE A 219 -21.07 3.07 -4.48
CA ILE A 219 -22.19 2.21 -4.96
C ILE A 219 -23.06 1.81 -3.79
N ASN A 220 -24.26 1.35 -4.07
CA ASN A 220 -25.10 0.66 -3.09
C ASN A 220 -24.49 -0.71 -2.77
N THR A 221 -24.90 -1.30 -1.66
CA THR A 221 -24.38 -2.62 -1.18
C THR A 221 -24.83 -3.80 -2.07
N ASP A 222 -25.76 -3.59 -2.99
CA ASP A 222 -26.14 -4.53 -4.03
C ASP A 222 -25.38 -4.33 -5.36
N GLY A 223 -24.50 -3.35 -5.44
CA GLY A 223 -23.72 -3.00 -6.63
C GLY A 223 -24.37 -1.98 -7.55
N SER A 224 -25.60 -1.57 -7.30
CA SER A 224 -26.32 -0.56 -8.09
C SER A 224 -25.91 0.87 -7.72
N GLY A 225 -26.40 1.87 -8.47
CA GLY A 225 -26.31 3.28 -8.11
C GLY A 225 -24.88 3.84 -8.07
N ALA A 226 -24.05 3.45 -9.03
CA ALA A 226 -22.67 3.93 -9.12
C ALA A 226 -22.60 5.44 -9.36
N GLU A 227 -21.84 6.13 -8.53
CA GLU A 227 -21.63 7.58 -8.59
C GLU A 227 -20.15 7.91 -8.45
N VAL A 228 -19.66 8.86 -9.24
CA VAL A 228 -18.33 9.48 -9.04
C VAL A 228 -18.48 10.65 -8.08
N ILE A 229 -17.74 10.60 -6.96
CA ILE A 229 -17.86 11.62 -5.91
C ILE A 229 -16.66 12.58 -5.86
N ALA A 230 -15.53 12.23 -6.49
CA ALA A 230 -14.37 13.09 -6.65
C ALA A 230 -13.52 12.65 -7.83
N ARG A 231 -12.77 13.58 -8.42
CA ARG A 231 -11.90 13.38 -9.59
C ARG A 231 -10.50 13.97 -9.36
N GLY A 232 -9.61 13.76 -10.34
CA GLY A 232 -8.26 14.32 -10.29
C GLY A 232 -7.39 13.71 -9.19
N ILE A 233 -7.51 12.41 -8.97
CA ILE A 233 -6.89 11.67 -7.86
C ILE A 233 -6.02 10.55 -8.43
N ARG A 234 -4.69 10.59 -8.18
CA ARG A 234 -3.79 9.59 -8.72
C ARG A 234 -3.98 8.21 -8.10
N GLN A 235 -3.88 8.11 -6.77
CA GLN A 235 -3.99 6.81 -6.06
C GLN A 235 -4.38 7.02 -4.61
N VAL A 236 -5.39 6.27 -4.16
CA VAL A 236 -5.87 6.23 -2.78
C VAL A 236 -5.75 4.82 -2.21
N VAL A 237 -5.24 4.68 -1.00
CA VAL A 237 -5.20 3.40 -0.27
C VAL A 237 -5.67 3.58 1.19
N GLY A 238 -6.34 4.66 1.49
CA GLY A 238 -6.92 4.92 2.80
C GLY A 238 -8.01 5.97 2.73
N MET A 239 -9.14 5.71 3.37
CA MET A 239 -10.22 6.68 3.52
C MET A 239 -11.03 6.40 4.78
N ASP A 240 -11.50 7.45 5.42
CA ASP A 240 -12.39 7.36 6.59
C ASP A 240 -13.18 8.66 6.78
N TRP A 241 -14.26 8.62 7.53
CA TRP A 241 -15.15 9.76 7.77
C TRP A 241 -14.83 10.42 9.10
N GLN A 242 -14.77 11.75 9.07
CA GLN A 242 -14.62 12.53 10.30
C GLN A 242 -15.87 12.36 11.17
N PRO A 243 -15.70 11.90 12.42
CA PRO A 243 -16.82 11.70 13.33
C PRO A 243 -17.68 12.97 13.50
N GLY A 244 -18.99 12.80 13.42
CA GLY A 244 -19.96 13.87 13.61
C GLY A 244 -20.17 14.84 12.44
N THR A 245 -19.40 14.70 11.34
CA THR A 245 -19.52 15.60 10.17
C THR A 245 -19.89 14.90 8.87
N ASN A 246 -19.68 13.58 8.78
CA ASN A 246 -19.78 12.78 7.54
C ASN A 246 -18.84 13.24 6.39
N LEU A 247 -17.84 14.07 6.67
CA LEU A 247 -16.83 14.47 5.70
C LEU A 247 -15.84 13.33 5.48
N LEU A 248 -15.65 12.93 4.22
CA LEU A 248 -14.72 11.89 3.84
C LEU A 248 -13.31 12.45 3.67
N TYR A 249 -12.36 11.93 4.45
CA TYR A 249 -10.93 12.17 4.28
C TYR A 249 -10.26 10.97 3.60
N PHE A 250 -9.25 11.24 2.79
CA PHE A 250 -8.49 10.18 2.13
C PHE A 250 -7.01 10.57 1.94
N SER A 251 -6.15 9.55 1.98
CA SER A 251 -4.74 9.66 1.65
C SER A 251 -4.51 9.55 0.15
N GLU A 252 -3.60 10.32 -0.42
CA GLU A 252 -3.30 10.26 -1.85
C GLU A 252 -1.80 10.23 -2.11
N ASN A 253 -1.36 9.23 -2.87
CA ASN A 253 0.01 9.12 -3.35
C ASN A 253 0.20 9.90 -4.64
N GLN A 254 1.19 10.78 -4.67
CA GLN A 254 1.50 11.65 -5.79
C GLN A 254 2.40 10.97 -6.83
N ARG A 255 2.67 11.64 -7.97
CA ARG A 255 3.53 11.11 -9.05
C ARG A 255 4.96 10.86 -8.57
N ASP A 256 5.59 9.87 -9.18
CA ASP A 256 7.00 9.58 -9.03
C ASP A 256 7.84 10.43 -9.99
N TRP A 257 9.15 10.52 -9.74
CA TRP A 257 10.16 11.05 -10.66
C TRP A 257 10.06 12.54 -11.00
N LEU A 258 9.46 13.37 -10.14
CA LEU A 258 9.55 14.81 -10.30
C LEU A 258 10.83 15.33 -9.63
N SER A 259 11.03 15.01 -8.34
CA SER A 259 12.32 15.12 -7.63
C SER A 259 12.31 14.25 -6.37
N GLU A 260 13.42 14.28 -5.58
CA GLU A 260 13.52 13.61 -4.28
C GLU A 260 12.51 14.17 -3.26
N ASP A 261 12.26 15.47 -3.27
CA ASP A 261 11.52 16.18 -2.22
C ASP A 261 10.13 16.66 -2.65
N ILE A 262 9.79 16.50 -3.93
CA ILE A 262 8.49 16.86 -4.49
C ILE A 262 8.02 15.84 -5.53
N PRO A 263 6.69 15.66 -5.64
CA PRO A 263 5.64 16.22 -4.77
C PRO A 263 5.52 15.45 -3.46
N GLN A 264 5.00 16.12 -2.44
CA GLN A 264 4.60 15.47 -1.20
C GLN A 264 3.24 14.79 -1.38
N ASP A 265 3.06 13.66 -0.73
CA ASP A 265 1.76 12.98 -0.65
C ASP A 265 0.76 13.81 0.15
N LYS A 266 -0.53 13.61 -0.11
CA LYS A 266 -1.60 14.48 0.40
C LYS A 266 -2.52 13.75 1.38
N LEU A 267 -3.02 14.50 2.35
CA LEU A 267 -4.28 14.22 3.02
C LEU A 267 -5.34 15.16 2.45
N ASN A 268 -6.37 14.60 1.86
CA ASN A 268 -7.45 15.32 1.21
C ASN A 268 -8.78 15.13 1.95
N ARG A 269 -9.74 16.03 1.68
CA ARG A 269 -11.12 15.94 2.18
C ARG A 269 -12.09 16.25 1.05
N ILE A 270 -13.10 15.40 0.85
CA ILE A 270 -14.22 15.70 -0.03
C ILE A 270 -15.18 16.63 0.72
N SER A 271 -15.33 17.84 0.22
CA SER A 271 -16.24 18.85 0.77
C SER A 271 -17.47 19.02 -0.09
N ASN A 272 -17.36 18.81 -1.41
CA ASN A 272 -18.42 18.94 -2.40
C ASN A 272 -18.49 17.68 -3.27
N PRO A 273 -19.17 16.60 -2.81
CA PRO A 273 -19.27 15.36 -3.56
C PRO A 273 -19.75 15.58 -5.00
N GLY A 274 -19.07 14.96 -5.98
CA GLY A 274 -19.34 15.10 -7.41
C GLY A 274 -18.74 16.35 -8.07
N LYS A 275 -18.22 17.32 -7.29
CA LYS A 275 -17.62 18.55 -7.81
C LYS A 275 -16.12 18.68 -7.51
N ASP A 276 -15.62 18.09 -6.41
CA ASP A 276 -14.23 18.20 -6.03
C ASP A 276 -13.31 17.53 -7.05
N ASN A 277 -12.26 18.27 -7.47
CA ASN A 277 -11.19 17.83 -8.35
C ASN A 277 -9.85 18.15 -7.69
N PHE A 278 -9.04 17.12 -7.43
CA PHE A 278 -7.79 17.23 -6.66
C PHE A 278 -6.54 17.44 -7.50
N GLY A 279 -6.71 17.71 -8.82
CA GLY A 279 -5.72 18.30 -9.70
C GLY A 279 -4.91 17.33 -10.56
N PHE A 280 -4.89 16.01 -10.31
CA PHE A 280 -4.17 15.08 -11.18
C PHE A 280 -4.82 15.05 -12.59
N PRO A 281 -4.04 15.13 -13.69
CA PRO A 281 -2.56 15.15 -13.76
C PRO A 281 -1.92 16.56 -13.75
N TYR A 282 -2.69 17.62 -13.68
CA TYR A 282 -2.25 18.99 -13.91
C TYR A 282 -1.48 19.64 -12.76
N CYS A 283 -1.87 19.29 -11.52
CA CYS A 283 -1.36 19.92 -10.30
C CYS A 283 -1.08 18.88 -9.23
N HIS A 284 0.10 18.97 -8.60
CA HIS A 284 0.56 18.12 -7.50
C HIS A 284 0.64 18.90 -6.19
N GLN A 285 0.49 18.20 -5.06
CA GLN A 285 0.50 18.71 -3.68
C GLN A 285 -0.28 20.03 -3.46
N GLY A 286 -1.12 20.43 -4.42
CA GLY A 286 -1.98 21.59 -4.36
C GLY A 286 -1.34 22.91 -4.85
N ASN A 287 -0.05 22.94 -5.19
CA ASN A 287 0.66 24.16 -5.60
C ASN A 287 1.79 23.95 -6.61
N ILE A 288 1.99 22.73 -7.12
CA ILE A 288 3.03 22.45 -8.12
C ILE A 288 2.36 22.05 -9.43
N ALA A 289 2.48 22.89 -10.46
CA ALA A 289 2.04 22.54 -11.80
C ALA A 289 2.89 21.39 -12.35
N ASP A 290 2.25 20.41 -12.98
CA ASP A 290 2.97 19.33 -13.65
C ASP A 290 3.74 19.86 -14.85
N PRO A 291 5.03 19.50 -15.04
CA PRO A 291 5.84 20.02 -16.15
C PRO A 291 5.38 19.51 -17.51
N GLU A 292 4.64 18.41 -17.58
CA GLU A 292 4.16 17.81 -18.84
C GLU A 292 2.70 18.16 -19.12
N PHE A 293 1.84 18.21 -18.08
CA PHE A 293 0.38 18.36 -18.21
C PHE A 293 -0.14 19.68 -17.65
N GLY A 294 0.64 20.40 -16.83
CA GLY A 294 0.17 21.61 -16.14
C GLY A 294 0.04 22.87 -17.00
N TRP A 295 0.44 22.82 -18.27
CA TRP A 295 0.36 23.96 -19.17
C TRP A 295 -1.08 24.46 -19.37
N GLY A 296 -1.28 25.74 -19.14
CA GLY A 296 -2.61 26.35 -19.26
C GLY A 296 -3.52 26.16 -18.04
N HIS A 297 -3.04 25.54 -16.97
CA HIS A 297 -3.75 25.35 -15.71
C HIS A 297 -3.08 26.07 -14.54
N SER A 298 -3.90 26.63 -13.66
CA SER A 298 -3.45 27.09 -12.34
C SER A 298 -3.83 26.04 -11.29
N CYS A 299 -2.95 25.79 -10.34
CA CYS A 299 -3.28 24.92 -9.20
C CYS A 299 -4.45 25.47 -8.34
N ASP A 300 -4.83 26.74 -8.51
CA ASP A 300 -5.99 27.34 -7.81
C ASP A 300 -7.35 26.91 -8.38
N GLU A 301 -7.35 26.30 -9.57
CA GLU A 301 -8.55 25.68 -10.16
C GLU A 301 -8.99 24.41 -9.40
N PHE A 302 -8.11 23.82 -8.61
CA PHE A 302 -8.31 22.51 -7.99
C PHE A 302 -8.51 22.59 -6.49
N THR A 303 -9.22 21.57 -5.96
CA THR A 303 -9.45 21.42 -4.53
C THR A 303 -8.12 21.25 -3.79
N LYS A 304 -7.87 22.13 -2.82
CA LYS A 304 -6.62 22.10 -2.04
C LYS A 304 -6.61 20.93 -1.05
N PRO A 305 -5.43 20.32 -0.81
CA PRO A 305 -5.30 19.30 0.24
C PRO A 305 -5.50 19.91 1.63
N MET A 306 -5.89 19.08 2.59
CA MET A 306 -5.95 19.45 4.00
C MET A 306 -4.56 19.55 4.63
N GLY A 307 -3.58 18.84 4.07
CA GLY A 307 -2.19 18.91 4.47
C GLY A 307 -1.30 17.95 3.68
N LEU A 308 0.01 18.12 3.88
CA LEU A 308 1.05 17.35 3.21
C LEU A 308 1.67 16.34 4.18
N MET A 309 1.96 15.14 3.69
CA MET A 309 2.35 13.99 4.53
C MET A 309 3.80 13.54 4.30
N GLY A 310 4.57 14.34 3.62
CA GLY A 310 5.96 14.07 3.26
C GLY A 310 6.14 13.60 1.82
N PRO A 311 7.33 13.85 1.22
CA PRO A 311 7.60 13.51 -0.17
C PRO A 311 7.69 12.00 -0.36
N HIS A 312 6.88 11.48 -1.29
CA HIS A 312 6.87 10.06 -1.65
C HIS A 312 6.73 9.11 -0.45
N ALA A 313 6.06 9.57 0.62
CA ALA A 313 5.91 8.80 1.86
C ALA A 313 5.08 7.53 1.69
N ALA A 314 4.37 7.41 0.57
CA ALA A 314 3.41 6.36 0.27
C ALA A 314 2.37 6.26 1.39
N VAL A 315 1.60 7.33 1.58
CA VAL A 315 0.51 7.40 2.56
C VAL A 315 -0.59 6.43 2.18
N LEU A 316 -0.93 5.53 3.09
CA LEU A 316 -1.90 4.47 2.83
C LEU A 316 -3.09 4.55 3.79
N GLY A 317 -3.35 3.51 4.56
CA GLY A 317 -4.52 3.41 5.42
C GLY A 317 -4.59 4.49 6.49
N LEU A 318 -5.79 4.96 6.74
CA LEU A 318 -6.07 5.94 7.78
C LEU A 318 -7.37 5.63 8.51
N ARG A 319 -7.45 6.03 9.78
CA ARG A 319 -8.67 6.00 10.60
C ARG A 319 -8.74 7.22 11.49
N PHE A 320 -9.91 7.82 11.60
CA PHE A 320 -10.18 8.74 12.69
C PHE A 320 -10.15 7.99 14.02
N TYR A 321 -9.41 8.53 14.97
CA TYR A 321 -9.30 7.91 16.29
C TYR A 321 -10.53 8.26 17.15
N THR A 322 -11.34 7.24 17.44
CA THR A 322 -12.55 7.34 18.26
C THR A 322 -12.42 6.66 19.61
N GLY A 323 -11.26 6.03 19.86
CA GLY A 323 -10.99 5.32 21.12
C GLY A 323 -10.62 6.26 22.28
N ASN A 324 -10.24 5.65 23.40
CA ASN A 324 -9.87 6.35 24.64
C ASN A 324 -8.46 5.97 25.16
N MET A 325 -7.70 5.19 24.39
CA MET A 325 -6.34 4.80 24.72
C MET A 325 -5.37 5.95 24.53
N LEU A 326 -5.49 6.70 23.43
CA LEU A 326 -4.67 7.87 23.17
C LEU A 326 -5.11 9.04 24.04
N PRO A 327 -4.22 10.04 24.29
CA PRO A 327 -4.55 11.26 25.03
C PRO A 327 -5.77 11.98 24.46
N SER A 328 -6.46 12.75 25.30
CA SER A 328 -7.71 13.42 24.92
C SER A 328 -7.55 14.40 23.75
N ASP A 329 -6.37 15.00 23.58
CA ASP A 329 -6.02 15.90 22.46
C ASP A 329 -5.81 15.16 21.12
N ALA A 330 -5.66 13.83 21.17
CA ALA A 330 -5.63 12.95 19.99
C ALA A 330 -7.02 12.39 19.61
N ARG A 331 -8.06 12.67 20.40
CA ARG A 331 -9.42 12.25 20.04
C ARG A 331 -9.90 13.02 18.81
N GLY A 332 -10.35 12.30 17.77
CA GLY A 332 -10.68 12.90 16.47
C GLY A 332 -9.47 13.21 15.59
N ALA A 333 -8.24 12.92 16.03
CA ALA A 333 -7.09 12.89 15.15
C ALA A 333 -7.14 11.70 14.19
N ILE A 334 -6.35 11.74 13.14
CA ILE A 334 -6.23 10.64 12.17
C ILE A 334 -4.98 9.82 12.53
N ILE A 335 -5.13 8.51 12.66
CA ILE A 335 -4.02 7.56 12.67
C ILE A 335 -3.77 7.18 11.23
N LEU A 336 -2.54 7.41 10.72
CA LEU A 336 -2.21 7.25 9.31
C LEU A 336 -0.93 6.44 9.14
N ALA A 337 -0.99 5.41 8.27
CA ALA A 337 0.17 4.61 7.92
C ALA A 337 0.91 5.23 6.72
N ARG A 338 2.22 5.45 6.86
CA ARG A 338 3.13 5.81 5.77
C ARG A 338 3.97 4.59 5.42
N HIS A 339 3.63 3.95 4.32
CA HIS A 339 4.25 2.69 3.86
C HIS A 339 5.73 2.84 3.54
N GLY A 340 6.12 4.00 3.09
CA GLY A 340 7.50 4.39 2.84
C GLY A 340 7.89 4.48 1.37
N SER A 341 8.80 5.41 1.10
CA SER A 341 9.28 5.74 -0.24
C SER A 341 10.12 4.61 -0.86
N TRP A 342 10.09 4.52 -2.18
CA TRP A 342 10.99 3.65 -2.96
C TRP A 342 11.81 4.45 -3.97
N ASN A 343 11.32 5.59 -4.43
CA ASN A 343 11.93 6.47 -5.43
C ASN A 343 12.73 7.64 -4.80
N ARG A 344 13.20 7.45 -3.57
CA ARG A 344 14.10 8.38 -2.86
C ARG A 344 15.41 7.69 -2.49
N SER A 345 16.52 8.42 -2.60
CA SER A 345 17.83 7.96 -2.14
C SER A 345 17.89 7.85 -0.60
N VAL A 346 17.36 8.86 0.09
CA VAL A 346 17.11 8.82 1.55
C VAL A 346 15.63 8.57 1.76
N LYS A 347 15.29 7.36 2.20
CA LYS A 347 13.91 6.92 2.38
C LYS A 347 13.19 7.65 3.49
N LEU A 348 11.87 7.78 3.34
CA LEU A 348 10.98 8.42 4.30
C LEU A 348 9.74 7.54 4.48
N GLY A 349 9.09 7.63 5.64
CA GLY A 349 7.98 6.76 6.00
C GLY A 349 8.47 5.43 6.60
N GLY A 350 7.69 4.36 6.49
CA GLY A 350 7.88 3.16 7.29
C GLY A 350 7.54 3.47 8.75
N ASP A 351 6.41 4.13 8.95
CA ASP A 351 5.92 4.54 10.27
C ASP A 351 4.40 4.71 10.29
N VAL A 352 3.85 4.88 11.48
CA VAL A 352 2.47 5.30 11.70
C VAL A 352 2.50 6.61 12.46
N VAL A 353 1.70 7.57 12.01
CA VAL A 353 1.65 8.92 12.57
C VAL A 353 0.27 9.25 13.12
N VAL A 354 0.22 10.18 14.08
CA VAL A 354 -1.01 10.85 14.53
C VAL A 354 -1.06 12.21 13.85
N VAL A 355 -2.09 12.40 13.03
CA VAL A 355 -2.35 13.67 12.33
C VAL A 355 -3.43 14.42 13.07
N ARG A 356 -3.07 15.52 13.73
CA ARG A 356 -4.01 16.41 14.41
C ARG A 356 -4.55 17.45 13.43
N LEU A 357 -5.81 17.78 13.58
CA LEU A 357 -6.50 18.73 12.70
C LEU A 357 -6.83 20.03 13.45
N ASN A 358 -6.82 21.12 12.72
CA ASN A 358 -7.41 22.40 13.12
C ASN A 358 -8.94 22.31 13.05
N LYS A 359 -9.63 23.34 13.57
CA LYS A 359 -11.10 23.40 13.55
C LYS A 359 -11.69 23.43 12.13
N ASP A 360 -10.96 23.97 11.16
CA ASP A 360 -11.36 24.00 9.74
C ASP A 360 -11.10 22.69 9.00
N GLY A 361 -10.45 21.73 9.67
CA GLY A 361 -10.10 20.42 9.14
C GLY A 361 -8.74 20.35 8.46
N THR A 362 -7.99 21.46 8.39
CA THR A 362 -6.61 21.44 7.91
C THR A 362 -5.68 20.76 8.91
N VAL A 363 -4.55 20.24 8.42
CA VAL A 363 -3.56 19.59 9.28
C VAL A 363 -2.88 20.59 10.20
N LYS A 364 -2.90 20.31 11.51
CA LYS A 364 -2.21 21.08 12.54
C LYS A 364 -0.81 20.53 12.81
N SER A 365 -0.68 19.21 12.95
CA SER A 365 0.60 18.53 13.18
C SER A 365 0.55 17.10 12.66
N VAL A 366 1.74 16.54 12.36
CA VAL A 366 1.96 15.14 11.97
C VAL A 366 3.01 14.59 12.94
N ASP A 367 2.58 13.82 13.92
CA ASP A 367 3.42 13.41 15.04
C ASP A 367 3.72 11.89 14.94
N PRO A 368 4.99 11.46 15.10
CA PRO A 368 5.36 10.05 15.10
C PRO A 368 4.63 9.26 16.21
N PHE A 369 4.10 8.09 15.88
CA PHE A 369 3.44 7.21 16.83
C PHE A 369 4.07 5.81 16.88
N VAL A 370 4.18 5.13 15.75
CA VAL A 370 4.94 3.89 15.65
C VAL A 370 6.05 4.07 14.64
N THR A 371 7.28 3.87 15.06
CA THR A 371 8.48 4.01 14.22
C THR A 371 9.31 2.75 14.26
N GLY A 372 10.40 2.72 13.48
CA GLY A 372 11.34 1.60 13.50
C GLY A 372 11.18 0.61 12.36
N PHE A 373 10.14 0.71 11.53
CA PHE A 373 10.02 -0.09 10.32
C PHE A 373 11.07 0.26 9.26
N LEU A 374 11.63 1.46 9.32
CA LEU A 374 12.78 1.90 8.53
C LEU A 374 14.03 1.93 9.41
N GLN A 375 15.05 1.14 9.07
CA GLN A 375 16.33 1.02 9.78
C GLN A 375 17.48 1.21 8.80
N ASN A 376 18.35 2.20 9.05
CA ASN A 376 19.53 2.44 8.21
C ASN A 376 19.20 2.47 6.70
N ASN A 377 18.16 3.21 6.34
CA ASN A 377 17.65 3.35 4.96
C ASN A 377 17.10 2.04 4.33
N ASN A 378 16.81 1.00 5.14
CA ASN A 378 16.21 -0.26 4.71
C ASN A 378 14.94 -0.55 5.50
N TYR A 379 13.91 -1.08 4.83
CA TYR A 379 12.68 -1.48 5.50
C TYR A 379 12.84 -2.85 6.15
N VAL A 380 12.47 -2.94 7.42
CA VAL A 380 12.31 -4.19 8.18
C VAL A 380 10.84 -4.55 8.36
N GLY A 381 9.95 -3.66 7.95
CA GLY A 381 8.50 -3.80 7.89
C GLY A 381 7.92 -2.61 7.14
N ARG A 382 6.68 -2.73 6.65
CA ARG A 382 5.99 -1.65 5.91
C ARG A 382 4.51 -1.58 6.32
N PRO A 383 4.12 -0.61 7.16
CA PRO A 383 2.74 -0.48 7.61
C PRO A 383 1.82 -0.08 6.46
N VAL A 384 0.63 -0.69 6.41
CA VAL A 384 -0.32 -0.48 5.31
C VAL A 384 -1.63 0.13 5.77
N ASP A 385 -2.36 -0.53 6.64
CA ASP A 385 -3.65 -0.04 7.13
C ASP A 385 -3.70 -0.08 8.64
N VAL A 386 -4.60 0.68 9.20
CA VAL A 386 -4.81 0.78 10.65
C VAL A 386 -6.27 0.49 10.98
N GLN A 387 -6.53 -0.14 12.12
CA GLN A 387 -7.86 -0.40 12.63
C GLN A 387 -7.93 -0.05 14.12
N VAL A 388 -8.84 0.84 14.47
CA VAL A 388 -9.13 1.15 15.87
C VAL A 388 -10.04 0.06 16.42
N MET A 389 -9.63 -0.57 17.53
CA MET A 389 -10.36 -1.63 18.21
C MET A 389 -11.38 -1.06 19.20
N LYS A 390 -12.33 -1.88 19.64
CA LYS A 390 -13.39 -1.48 20.59
C LYS A 390 -12.84 -0.97 21.93
N ASP A 391 -11.70 -1.49 22.36
CA ASP A 391 -11.00 -1.05 23.58
C ASP A 391 -10.12 0.20 23.39
N GLY A 392 -10.10 0.72 22.17
CA GLY A 392 -9.29 1.89 21.78
C GLY A 392 -7.86 1.54 21.35
N SER A 393 -7.45 0.28 21.43
CA SER A 393 -6.16 -0.17 20.90
C SER A 393 -6.15 -0.11 19.37
N ILE A 394 -4.96 -0.19 18.76
CA ILE A 394 -4.78 0.00 17.33
C ILE A 394 -4.09 -1.23 16.74
N LEU A 395 -4.69 -1.80 15.70
CA LEU A 395 -4.05 -2.78 14.84
C LEU A 395 -3.43 -2.10 13.63
N ILE A 396 -2.27 -2.61 13.19
CA ILE A 396 -1.53 -2.12 12.03
C ILE A 396 -1.16 -3.32 11.17
N SER A 397 -1.60 -3.35 9.92
CA SER A 397 -1.15 -4.39 8.98
C SER A 397 0.21 -4.04 8.39
N ASP A 398 1.00 -5.07 8.11
CA ASP A 398 2.35 -4.99 7.56
C ASP A 398 2.48 -6.01 6.42
N ASP A 399 2.52 -5.53 5.18
CA ASP A 399 2.58 -6.39 4.01
C ASP A 399 3.98 -6.96 3.75
N TRP A 400 5.01 -6.36 4.35
CA TRP A 400 6.38 -6.83 4.28
C TRP A 400 6.57 -8.13 5.07
N ASN A 401 6.07 -8.14 6.31
CA ASN A 401 6.21 -9.29 7.21
C ASN A 401 5.02 -10.26 7.15
N GLY A 402 3.90 -9.86 6.55
CA GLY A 402 2.68 -10.65 6.61
C GLY A 402 2.15 -10.77 8.05
N ALA A 403 2.18 -9.66 8.77
CA ALA A 403 1.82 -9.57 10.19
C ALA A 403 0.81 -8.46 10.46
N ILE A 404 0.16 -8.56 11.61
CA ILE A 404 -0.63 -7.49 12.20
C ILE A 404 -0.01 -7.16 13.55
N TRP A 405 0.35 -5.92 13.74
CA TRP A 405 0.88 -5.37 14.98
C TRP A 405 -0.26 -4.81 15.84
N HIS A 406 -0.13 -4.91 17.16
CA HIS A 406 -1.07 -4.39 18.13
C HIS A 406 -0.39 -3.35 19.01
N VAL A 407 -0.94 -2.15 19.02
CA VAL A 407 -0.50 -1.08 19.91
C VAL A 407 -1.54 -0.88 21.00
N SER A 408 -1.11 -0.98 22.25
CA SER A 408 -1.95 -0.82 23.44
C SER A 408 -1.22 -0.05 24.54
N GLY A 409 -1.91 0.31 25.61
CA GLY A 409 -1.35 1.05 26.76
C GLY A 409 -1.87 2.48 26.85
N ARG A 410 -1.20 3.31 27.68
CA ARG A 410 -1.53 4.74 27.84
C ARG A 410 -0.25 5.55 28.01
N GLY A 411 -0.13 6.64 27.31
CA GLY A 411 1.05 7.49 27.34
C GLY A 411 0.78 8.85 26.72
N LYS A 412 1.82 9.68 26.63
CA LYS A 412 1.79 10.95 25.89
C LYS A 412 2.38 10.72 24.51
N ILE A 413 1.79 11.35 23.51
CA ILE A 413 2.36 11.46 22.15
C ILE A 413 2.94 12.86 22.08
N ALA A 414 4.26 12.95 21.86
CA ALA A 414 4.90 14.25 21.67
C ALA A 414 4.30 14.94 20.44
N SER A 415 3.99 16.22 20.56
CA SER A 415 3.70 17.09 19.42
C SER A 415 5.02 17.76 19.00
N ASN A 416 5.36 17.66 17.73
CA ASN A 416 6.47 18.41 17.13
C ASN A 416 6.08 19.84 16.83
#